data_0fbc1e00b83c165ac6f8d592bbf2577e
#
_entry.id   0fbc1e00b83c165ac6f8d592bbf2577e
#
_cell.length_a   1.000
_cell.length_b   1.000
_cell.length_c   1.000
_cell.angle_alpha   90.00
_cell.angle_beta   90.00
_cell.angle_gamma   90.00
#
_symmetry.space_group_name_H-M   'P 1'
#
loop_
_entity.id
_entity.type
_entity.pdbx_description
1 polymer ?
#
loop_
_entity_poly.entity_id
_entity_poly.type
_entity_poly.pdbx_seq_one_letter_code
_entity_poly.pdbx_strand_id
1 'polypeptide(L)'
;MKDDHGLEPHSVNFAPRLNWLRAGILGANDGIVSIAALVVGVAAATSDSGPIVVAGIAGIIAGSLSMALGEYVSVSSQRDSETSLIKRERQELQDFPAEELAELAEIYEHKGLSPSTAALVAKELTAHDVVAAHLDAELGINERQLTNPWHAAVSSAVSFLAGAALPMLAITLTPDNWRILFTFVASLVALALTGGIGAYLGQSPILRPVLRVTAGGALALALTWGIGALLGSNTSL
;
A
#
# COMPACT_ATOMS: atom_id res chain seq x y z
N MET A 1 -42.30 4.86 3.37
CA MET A 1 -41.03 4.17 3.25
C MET A 1 -40.10 4.89 4.24
N LYS A 2 -39.92 4.33 5.43
CA LYS A 2 -39.06 4.93 6.47
C LYS A 2 -37.63 4.57 6.11
N ASP A 3 -36.82 5.56 5.74
CA ASP A 3 -35.38 5.42 5.62
C ASP A 3 -34.82 5.15 7.02
N ASP A 4 -34.45 3.90 7.24
CA ASP A 4 -33.73 3.46 8.44
C ASP A 4 -32.27 3.91 8.29
N HIS A 5 -31.99 5.17 8.64
CA HIS A 5 -30.63 5.64 8.88
C HIS A 5 -30.14 4.97 10.17
N GLY A 6 -29.82 3.69 10.07
CA GLY A 6 -29.11 2.99 11.13
C GLY A 6 -27.86 3.79 11.46
N LEU A 7 -27.66 4.12 12.74
CA LEU A 7 -26.47 4.80 13.25
C LEU A 7 -25.24 4.04 12.72
N GLU A 8 -24.59 4.63 11.72
CA GLU A 8 -23.32 4.09 11.25
C GLU A 8 -22.35 4.06 12.43
N PRO A 9 -21.70 2.93 12.70
CA PRO A 9 -20.72 2.88 13.78
C PRO A 9 -19.51 3.72 13.43
N HIS A 10 -19.53 5.01 13.78
CA HIS A 10 -18.45 5.98 13.54
C HIS A 10 -17.15 5.67 14.32
N SER A 11 -17.08 4.55 15.02
CA SER A 11 -15.96 4.17 15.88
C SER A 11 -14.93 3.23 15.24
N VAL A 12 -15.05 2.87 13.95
CA VAL A 12 -14.06 2.01 13.30
C VAL A 12 -12.97 2.89 12.69
N ASN A 13 -11.82 2.92 13.32
CA ASN A 13 -10.60 3.54 12.79
C ASN A 13 -10.24 2.91 11.44
N PHE A 14 -10.70 3.52 10.35
CA PHE A 14 -10.44 3.06 8.98
C PHE A 14 -8.97 3.27 8.55
N ALA A 15 -8.29 4.32 9.05
CA ALA A 15 -6.97 4.70 8.58
C ALA A 15 -5.88 3.61 8.74
N PRO A 16 -5.67 2.97 9.92
CA PRO A 16 -4.70 1.88 10.04
C PRO A 16 -5.07 0.65 9.21
N ARG A 17 -6.39 0.37 9.09
CA ARG A 17 -6.89 -0.75 8.30
C ARG A 17 -6.69 -0.52 6.80
N LEU A 18 -6.88 0.70 6.33
CA LEU A 18 -6.62 1.08 4.94
C LEU A 18 -5.14 1.03 4.60
N ASN A 19 -4.25 1.42 5.51
CA ASN A 19 -2.81 1.33 5.30
C ASN A 19 -2.31 -0.11 5.18
N TRP A 20 -2.78 -1.01 6.06
CA TRP A 20 -2.44 -2.43 5.97
C TRP A 20 -2.97 -3.06 4.67
N LEU A 21 -4.22 -2.74 4.29
CA LEU A 21 -4.83 -3.21 3.05
C LEU A 21 -4.04 -2.71 1.83
N ARG A 22 -3.65 -1.43 1.82
CA ARG A 22 -2.84 -0.83 0.76
C ARG A 22 -1.50 -1.56 0.61
N ALA A 23 -0.78 -1.79 1.72
CA ALA A 23 0.49 -2.50 1.70
C ALA A 23 0.32 -3.94 1.19
N GLY A 24 -0.73 -4.64 1.62
CA GLY A 24 -1.04 -6.00 1.16
C GLY A 24 -1.36 -6.09 -0.33
N ILE A 25 -2.22 -5.20 -0.85
CA ILE A 25 -2.58 -5.17 -2.28
C ILE A 25 -1.37 -4.79 -3.13
N LEU A 26 -0.58 -3.80 -2.69
CA LEU A 26 0.62 -3.37 -3.38
C LEU A 26 1.63 -4.53 -3.46
N GLY A 27 1.90 -5.20 -2.33
CA GLY A 27 2.80 -6.35 -2.28
C GLY A 27 2.35 -7.50 -3.18
N ALA A 28 1.06 -7.87 -3.14
CA ALA A 28 0.53 -8.94 -3.99
C ALA A 28 0.62 -8.61 -5.49
N ASN A 29 0.23 -7.40 -5.89
CA ASN A 29 0.32 -6.97 -7.28
C ASN A 29 1.77 -6.93 -7.76
N ASP A 30 2.69 -6.42 -6.96
CA ASP A 30 4.10 -6.38 -7.33
C ASP A 30 4.71 -7.78 -7.41
N GLY A 31 4.38 -8.68 -6.49
CA GLY A 31 4.79 -10.07 -6.56
C GLY A 31 4.32 -10.77 -7.83
N ILE A 32 3.05 -10.57 -8.24
CA ILE A 32 2.53 -11.13 -9.48
C ILE A 32 3.27 -10.56 -10.69
N VAL A 33 3.33 -9.22 -10.82
CA VAL A 33 3.89 -8.56 -12.01
C VAL A 33 5.38 -8.80 -12.13
N SER A 34 6.14 -8.57 -11.05
CA SER A 34 7.60 -8.61 -11.07
C SER A 34 8.11 -10.02 -11.35
N ILE A 35 7.53 -11.04 -10.71
CA ILE A 35 7.97 -12.42 -10.92
C ILE A 35 7.46 -12.97 -12.24
N ALA A 36 6.22 -12.70 -12.66
CA ALA A 36 5.74 -13.09 -13.98
C ALA A 36 6.59 -12.48 -15.10
N ALA A 37 6.88 -11.17 -15.02
CA ALA A 37 7.71 -10.48 -16.00
C ALA A 37 9.13 -11.07 -16.06
N LEU A 38 9.74 -11.32 -14.91
CA LEU A 38 11.07 -11.91 -14.82
C LEU A 38 11.10 -13.30 -15.45
N VAL A 39 10.22 -14.22 -15.03
CA VAL A 39 10.26 -15.62 -15.52
C VAL A 39 9.82 -15.74 -16.97
N VAL A 40 8.88 -14.90 -17.45
CA VAL A 40 8.47 -14.84 -18.85
C VAL A 40 9.60 -14.27 -19.71
N GLY A 41 10.29 -13.23 -19.25
CA GLY A 41 11.46 -12.67 -19.93
C GLY A 41 12.59 -13.68 -20.11
N VAL A 42 12.94 -14.40 -19.04
CA VAL A 42 13.97 -15.47 -19.10
C VAL A 42 13.50 -16.62 -19.96
N ALA A 43 12.23 -17.06 -19.84
CA ALA A 43 11.68 -18.15 -20.65
C ALA A 43 11.57 -17.80 -22.15
N ALA A 44 11.49 -16.53 -22.50
CA ALA A 44 11.57 -16.07 -23.89
C ALA A 44 12.99 -16.09 -24.45
N ALA A 45 14.01 -15.99 -23.59
CA ALA A 45 15.43 -16.05 -23.98
C ALA A 45 15.99 -17.46 -24.03
N THR A 46 15.47 -18.41 -23.24
CA THR A 46 15.96 -19.81 -23.19
C THR A 46 14.82 -20.81 -22.96
N SER A 47 14.97 -21.99 -23.54
CA SER A 47 14.08 -23.12 -23.28
C SER A 47 14.48 -23.92 -22.02
N ASP A 48 15.68 -23.68 -21.47
CA ASP A 48 16.15 -24.38 -20.28
C ASP A 48 15.40 -23.93 -19.03
N SER A 49 14.82 -24.89 -18.31
CA SER A 49 14.06 -24.64 -17.09
C SER A 49 14.94 -24.23 -15.90
N GLY A 50 16.22 -24.60 -15.87
CA GLY A 50 17.15 -24.27 -14.79
C GLY A 50 17.30 -22.77 -14.55
N PRO A 51 17.73 -21.99 -15.55
CA PRO A 51 17.83 -20.53 -15.43
C PRO A 51 16.52 -19.86 -15.08
N ILE A 52 15.38 -20.33 -15.58
CA ILE A 52 14.06 -19.77 -15.27
C ILE A 52 13.72 -19.93 -13.80
N VAL A 53 13.92 -21.15 -13.26
CA VAL A 53 13.64 -21.44 -11.83
C VAL A 53 14.58 -20.65 -10.92
N VAL A 54 15.87 -20.61 -11.24
CA VAL A 54 16.86 -19.86 -10.46
C VAL A 54 16.53 -18.36 -10.45
N ALA A 55 16.24 -17.79 -11.62
CA ALA A 55 15.86 -16.38 -11.72
C ALA A 55 14.57 -16.09 -10.92
N GLY A 56 13.53 -16.94 -11.06
CA GLY A 56 12.28 -16.80 -10.32
C GLY A 56 12.47 -16.84 -8.81
N ILE A 57 13.21 -17.82 -8.28
CA ILE A 57 13.48 -17.95 -6.84
C ILE A 57 14.31 -16.74 -6.34
N ALA A 58 15.38 -16.37 -7.07
CA ALA A 58 16.17 -15.20 -6.72
C ALA A 58 15.32 -13.92 -6.72
N GLY A 59 14.46 -13.75 -7.73
CA GLY A 59 13.52 -12.63 -7.81
C GLY A 59 12.53 -12.59 -6.66
N ILE A 60 11.98 -13.74 -6.25
CA ILE A 60 11.07 -13.85 -5.09
C ILE A 60 11.78 -13.41 -3.81
N ILE A 61 12.98 -13.92 -3.55
CA ILE A 61 13.74 -13.57 -2.34
C ILE A 61 14.11 -12.08 -2.35
N ALA A 62 14.70 -11.60 -3.44
CA ALA A 62 15.12 -10.21 -3.56
C ALA A 62 13.93 -9.24 -3.48
N GLY A 63 12.84 -9.54 -4.20
CA GLY A 63 11.63 -8.72 -4.22
C GLY A 63 10.94 -8.66 -2.86
N SER A 64 10.75 -9.79 -2.20
CA SER A 64 10.11 -9.82 -0.88
C SER A 64 10.92 -9.07 0.19
N LEU A 65 12.25 -9.20 0.18
CA LEU A 65 13.13 -8.45 1.09
C LEU A 65 13.14 -6.96 0.77
N SER A 66 13.19 -6.59 -0.52
CA SER A 66 13.16 -5.19 -0.96
C SER A 66 11.85 -4.51 -0.54
N MET A 67 10.71 -5.19 -0.76
CA MET A 67 9.39 -4.70 -0.34
C MET A 67 9.29 -4.54 1.17
N ALA A 68 9.75 -5.53 1.94
CA ALA A 68 9.77 -5.46 3.40
C ALA A 68 10.61 -4.29 3.91
N LEU A 69 11.83 -4.13 3.40
CA LEU A 69 12.72 -3.05 3.79
C LEU A 69 12.18 -1.68 3.38
N GLY A 70 11.65 -1.55 2.16
CA GLY A 70 11.06 -0.31 1.66
C GLY A 70 9.90 0.15 2.52
N GLU A 71 8.97 -0.76 2.86
CA GLU A 71 7.82 -0.46 3.70
C GLU A 71 8.25 -0.15 5.14
N TYR A 72 9.21 -0.92 5.69
CA TYR A 72 9.77 -0.65 7.02
C TYR A 72 10.36 0.75 7.12
N VAL A 73 11.24 1.12 6.17
CA VAL A 73 11.92 2.42 6.17
C VAL A 73 10.91 3.56 5.98
N SER A 74 9.96 3.40 5.06
CA SER A 74 8.92 4.41 4.79
C SER A 74 8.06 4.68 6.01
N VAL A 75 7.52 3.62 6.63
CA VAL A 75 6.66 3.74 7.82
C VAL A 75 7.45 4.19 9.05
N SER A 76 8.72 3.77 9.20
CA SER A 76 9.59 4.26 10.28
C SER A 76 9.84 5.76 10.15
N SER A 77 10.16 6.24 8.95
CA SER A 77 10.38 7.67 8.71
C SER A 77 9.13 8.51 8.98
N GLN A 78 7.96 8.02 8.57
CA GLN A 78 6.68 8.66 8.90
C GLN A 78 6.48 8.73 10.42
N ARG A 79 6.67 7.62 11.13
CA ARG A 79 6.51 7.53 12.57
C ARG A 79 7.49 8.43 13.33
N ASP A 80 8.74 8.52 12.87
CA ASP A 80 9.75 9.40 13.45
C ASP A 80 9.36 10.87 13.29
N SER A 81 8.82 11.24 12.12
CA SER A 81 8.29 12.58 11.87
C SER A 81 7.09 12.90 12.76
N GLU A 82 6.10 12.01 12.83
CA GLU A 82 4.93 12.16 13.71
C GLU A 82 5.35 12.30 15.18
N THR A 83 6.28 11.45 15.65
CA THR A 83 6.81 11.51 17.02
C THR A 83 7.51 12.83 17.32
N SER A 84 8.25 13.36 16.34
CA SER A 84 8.94 14.65 16.47
C SER A 84 7.95 15.81 16.55
N LEU A 85 6.89 15.79 15.73
CA LEU A 85 5.81 16.77 15.78
C LEU A 85 5.07 16.73 17.14
N ILE A 86 4.70 15.54 17.60
CA ILE A 86 4.06 15.34 18.91
C ILE A 86 4.93 15.90 20.05
N LYS A 87 6.23 15.66 19.98
CA LYS A 87 7.15 16.19 21.00
C LYS A 87 7.23 17.70 20.97
N ARG A 88 7.26 18.30 19.78
CA ARG A 88 7.28 19.74 19.60
C ARG A 88 6.00 20.37 20.14
N GLU A 89 4.85 19.85 19.76
CA GLU A 89 3.54 20.30 20.20
C GLU A 89 3.40 20.28 21.73
N ARG A 90 3.85 19.20 22.37
CA ARG A 90 3.86 19.11 23.82
C ARG A 90 4.73 20.16 24.51
N GLN A 91 5.79 20.59 23.84
CA GLN A 91 6.68 21.63 24.36
C GLN A 91 6.04 23.01 24.19
N GLU A 92 5.42 23.30 23.03
CA GLU A 92 4.71 24.55 22.76
C GLU A 92 3.54 24.73 23.73
N LEU A 93 2.75 23.70 23.98
CA LEU A 93 1.68 23.70 24.98
C LEU A 93 2.17 23.95 26.42
N GLN A 94 3.41 23.61 26.77
CA GLN A 94 4.00 23.91 28.07
C GLN A 94 4.55 25.33 28.16
N ASP A 95 5.19 25.78 27.08
CA ASP A 95 5.90 27.06 27.05
C ASP A 95 4.94 28.24 26.78
N PHE A 96 3.89 28.04 25.99
CA PHE A 96 2.99 29.07 25.49
C PHE A 96 1.49 28.71 25.61
N PRO A 97 0.97 28.27 26.78
CA PRO A 97 -0.37 27.71 26.88
C PRO A 97 -1.52 28.68 26.53
N ALA A 98 -1.29 30.00 26.64
CA ALA A 98 -2.33 31.02 26.29
C ALA A 98 -2.39 31.25 24.78
N GLU A 99 -1.24 31.25 24.13
CA GLU A 99 -1.10 31.37 22.68
C GLU A 99 -1.67 30.13 21.99
N GLU A 100 -1.37 28.96 22.50
CA GLU A 100 -1.86 27.68 21.99
C GLU A 100 -3.39 27.56 22.08
N LEU A 101 -3.99 28.02 23.21
CA LEU A 101 -5.44 28.08 23.31
C LEU A 101 -6.07 29.02 22.27
N ALA A 102 -5.40 30.15 21.97
CA ALA A 102 -5.86 31.07 20.95
C ALA A 102 -5.71 30.48 19.54
N GLU A 103 -4.63 29.77 19.27
CA GLU A 103 -4.38 29.04 18.01
C GLU A 103 -5.45 27.98 17.76
N LEU A 104 -5.76 27.14 18.77
CA LEU A 104 -6.82 26.16 18.67
C LEU A 104 -8.18 26.81 18.34
N ALA A 105 -8.48 27.95 18.93
CA ALA A 105 -9.70 28.69 18.61
C ALA A 105 -9.68 29.21 17.16
N GLU A 106 -8.57 29.76 16.68
CA GLU A 106 -8.41 30.21 15.30
C GLU A 106 -8.58 29.06 14.29
N ILE A 107 -8.03 27.86 14.56
CA ILE A 107 -8.23 26.66 13.73
C ILE A 107 -9.73 26.34 13.60
N TYR A 108 -10.51 26.41 14.68
CA TYR A 108 -11.94 26.16 14.63
C TYR A 108 -12.72 27.28 13.94
N GLU A 109 -12.28 28.55 14.03
CA GLU A 109 -12.84 29.64 13.22
C GLU A 109 -12.64 29.39 11.73
N HIS A 110 -11.45 28.97 11.31
CA HIS A 110 -11.16 28.57 9.92
C HIS A 110 -11.99 27.37 9.45
N LYS A 111 -12.40 26.50 10.37
CA LYS A 111 -13.35 25.39 10.10
C LYS A 111 -14.82 25.87 9.99
N GLY A 112 -15.09 27.17 10.17
CA GLY A 112 -16.40 27.81 9.96
C GLY A 112 -17.22 28.09 11.21
N LEU A 113 -16.65 27.97 12.41
CA LEU A 113 -17.34 28.38 13.65
C LEU A 113 -17.28 29.90 13.83
N SER A 114 -18.27 30.45 14.55
CA SER A 114 -18.18 31.86 14.98
C SER A 114 -17.08 32.02 16.04
N PRO A 115 -16.42 33.19 16.15
CA PRO A 115 -15.34 33.42 17.12
C PRO A 115 -15.71 33.03 18.55
N SER A 116 -16.92 33.36 19.00
CA SER A 116 -17.40 33.00 20.34
C SER A 116 -17.57 31.50 20.54
N THR A 117 -18.04 30.77 19.52
CA THR A 117 -18.20 29.31 19.57
C THR A 117 -16.84 28.61 19.48
N ALA A 118 -15.94 29.07 18.62
CA ALA A 118 -14.60 28.54 18.49
C ALA A 118 -13.80 28.66 19.80
N ALA A 119 -13.84 29.80 20.45
CA ALA A 119 -13.19 30.00 21.75
C ALA A 119 -13.77 29.10 22.85
N LEU A 120 -15.09 28.86 22.84
CA LEU A 120 -15.72 27.92 23.80
C LEU A 120 -15.29 26.49 23.54
N VAL A 121 -15.32 26.05 22.28
CA VAL A 121 -14.89 24.71 21.86
C VAL A 121 -13.41 24.46 22.20
N ALA A 122 -12.53 25.41 21.87
CA ALA A 122 -11.11 25.32 22.20
C ALA A 122 -10.90 25.18 23.71
N LYS A 123 -11.58 25.95 24.53
CA LYS A 123 -11.50 25.88 26.00
C LYS A 123 -11.99 24.53 26.54
N GLU A 124 -13.10 24.00 26.05
CA GLU A 124 -13.64 22.71 26.50
C GLU A 124 -12.74 21.53 26.09
N LEU A 125 -12.22 21.54 24.86
CA LEU A 125 -11.29 20.52 24.37
C LEU A 125 -9.96 20.56 25.13
N THR A 126 -9.40 21.72 25.36
CA THR A 126 -8.18 21.93 26.18
C THR A 126 -8.38 21.42 27.61
N ALA A 127 -9.54 21.64 28.21
CA ALA A 127 -9.84 21.14 29.53
C ALA A 127 -10.01 19.61 29.60
N HIS A 128 -10.37 18.97 28.49
CA HIS A 128 -10.55 17.52 28.38
C HIS A 128 -9.21 16.79 28.13
N ASP A 129 -8.53 17.14 27.04
CA ASP A 129 -7.21 16.61 26.66
C ASP A 129 -6.55 17.56 25.66
N VAL A 130 -5.73 18.48 26.20
CA VAL A 130 -5.12 19.54 25.41
C VAL A 130 -4.23 18.98 24.29
N VAL A 131 -3.44 17.94 24.58
CA VAL A 131 -2.54 17.33 23.59
C VAL A 131 -3.33 16.66 22.47
N ALA A 132 -4.33 15.87 22.81
CA ALA A 132 -5.15 15.21 21.79
C ALA A 132 -5.92 16.22 20.94
N ALA A 133 -6.41 17.33 21.54
CA ALA A 133 -7.14 18.39 20.84
C ALA A 133 -6.26 19.07 19.76
N HIS A 134 -5.04 19.44 20.10
CA HIS A 134 -4.10 20.07 19.18
C HIS A 134 -3.61 19.10 18.11
N LEU A 135 -3.16 17.88 18.50
CA LEU A 135 -2.72 16.87 17.53
C LEU A 135 -3.77 16.54 16.49
N ASP A 136 -5.04 16.47 16.88
CA ASP A 136 -6.15 16.21 15.94
C ASP A 136 -6.48 17.43 15.08
N ALA A 137 -6.63 18.61 15.70
CA ALA A 137 -7.11 19.82 15.02
C ALA A 137 -6.09 20.41 14.05
N GLU A 138 -4.80 20.45 14.44
CA GLU A 138 -3.70 21.07 13.72
C GLU A 138 -2.97 20.07 12.80
N LEU A 139 -2.56 18.92 13.35
CA LEU A 139 -1.69 17.98 12.67
C LEU A 139 -2.44 16.79 12.07
N GLY A 140 -3.70 16.55 12.45
CA GLY A 140 -4.44 15.36 12.04
C GLY A 140 -3.83 14.06 12.55
N ILE A 141 -3.07 14.10 13.64
CA ILE A 141 -2.34 12.97 14.22
C ILE A 141 -3.13 12.42 15.41
N ASN A 142 -3.27 11.10 15.46
CA ASN A 142 -3.75 10.41 16.64
C ASN A 142 -2.61 9.58 17.25
N GLU A 143 -2.10 10.00 18.40
CA GLU A 143 -0.96 9.35 19.07
C GLU A 143 -1.18 7.84 19.33
N ARG A 144 -2.44 7.43 19.57
CA ARG A 144 -2.81 6.02 19.83
C ARG A 144 -2.83 5.16 18.57
N GLN A 145 -2.68 5.77 17.38
CA GLN A 145 -2.84 5.11 16.08
C GLN A 145 -1.59 5.18 15.21
N LEU A 146 -0.45 5.46 15.80
CA LEU A 146 0.83 5.45 15.08
C LEU A 146 1.06 4.07 14.46
N THR A 147 1.36 4.06 13.17
CA THR A 147 1.55 2.82 12.41
C THR A 147 2.80 2.08 12.88
N ASN A 148 2.70 0.74 12.95
CA ASN A 148 3.83 -0.12 13.32
C ASN A 148 4.62 -0.52 12.06
N PRO A 149 5.91 -0.11 11.94
CA PRO A 149 6.73 -0.42 10.76
C PRO A 149 6.91 -1.93 10.50
N TRP A 150 7.03 -2.73 11.57
CA TRP A 150 7.19 -4.18 11.43
C TRP A 150 5.95 -4.86 10.89
N HIS A 151 4.76 -4.43 11.31
CA HIS A 151 3.52 -4.97 10.77
C HIS A 151 3.38 -4.65 9.28
N ALA A 152 3.73 -3.44 8.86
CA ALA A 152 3.69 -3.03 7.47
C ALA A 152 4.69 -3.83 6.62
N ALA A 153 5.94 -3.97 7.10
CA ALA A 153 7.00 -4.73 6.44
C ALA A 153 6.63 -6.22 6.24
N VAL A 154 6.16 -6.88 7.30
CA VAL A 154 5.77 -8.29 7.24
C VAL A 154 4.56 -8.49 6.33
N SER A 155 3.55 -7.62 6.41
CA SER A 155 2.37 -7.67 5.54
C SER A 155 2.77 -7.56 4.07
N SER A 156 3.64 -6.61 3.74
CA SER A 156 4.13 -6.39 2.38
C SER A 156 4.92 -7.60 1.86
N ALA A 157 5.85 -8.14 2.64
CA ALA A 157 6.64 -9.31 2.26
C ALA A 157 5.78 -10.55 2.03
N VAL A 158 4.86 -10.85 2.95
CA VAL A 158 3.97 -12.01 2.85
C VAL A 158 3.04 -11.89 1.64
N SER A 159 2.52 -10.69 1.39
CA SER A 159 1.66 -10.43 0.24
C SER A 159 2.42 -10.56 -1.08
N PHE A 160 3.67 -10.08 -1.14
CA PHE A 160 4.55 -10.27 -2.29
C PHE A 160 4.80 -11.76 -2.55
N LEU A 161 5.17 -12.53 -1.53
CA LEU A 161 5.39 -13.97 -1.65
C LEU A 161 4.15 -14.71 -2.16
N ALA A 162 2.98 -14.37 -1.63
CA ALA A 162 1.71 -14.95 -2.06
C ALA A 162 1.39 -14.62 -3.54
N GLY A 163 1.61 -13.36 -3.94
CA GLY A 163 1.44 -12.93 -5.34
C GLY A 163 2.43 -13.62 -6.28
N ALA A 164 3.69 -13.72 -5.89
CA ALA A 164 4.77 -14.32 -6.66
C ALA A 164 4.62 -15.84 -6.87
N ALA A 165 3.96 -16.53 -5.93
CA ALA A 165 3.77 -17.99 -6.00
C ALA A 165 3.01 -18.40 -7.25
N LEU A 166 1.99 -17.65 -7.67
CA LEU A 166 1.16 -18.02 -8.82
C LEU A 166 1.94 -18.03 -10.16
N PRO A 167 2.65 -16.95 -10.57
CA PRO A 167 3.44 -17.00 -11.80
C PRO A 167 4.57 -18.02 -11.74
N MET A 168 5.17 -18.22 -10.57
CA MET A 168 6.21 -19.24 -10.40
C MET A 168 5.67 -20.66 -10.59
N LEU A 169 4.51 -20.98 -10.04
CA LEU A 169 3.83 -22.24 -10.26
C LEU A 169 3.40 -22.41 -11.72
N ALA A 170 2.85 -21.36 -12.33
CA ALA A 170 2.43 -21.40 -13.71
C ALA A 170 3.59 -21.71 -14.67
N ILE A 171 4.75 -21.04 -14.51
CA ILE A 171 5.90 -21.23 -15.39
C ILE A 171 6.58 -22.59 -15.20
N THR A 172 6.53 -23.16 -13.98
CA THR A 172 7.23 -24.43 -13.66
C THR A 172 6.39 -25.67 -13.90
N LEU A 173 5.06 -25.60 -13.70
CA LEU A 173 4.16 -26.75 -13.82
C LEU A 173 3.56 -26.92 -15.22
N THR A 174 3.69 -25.90 -16.09
CA THR A 174 3.15 -25.96 -17.45
C THR A 174 4.21 -26.52 -18.43
N PRO A 175 3.81 -27.35 -19.40
CA PRO A 175 4.72 -27.82 -20.45
C PRO A 175 5.37 -26.66 -21.23
N ASP A 176 6.60 -26.87 -21.69
CA ASP A 176 7.46 -25.82 -22.28
C ASP A 176 6.78 -24.99 -23.38
N ASN A 177 6.02 -25.66 -24.27
CA ASN A 177 5.34 -24.98 -25.38
C ASN A 177 4.24 -24.00 -24.95
N TRP A 178 3.72 -24.13 -23.74
CA TRP A 178 2.59 -23.38 -23.23
C TRP A 178 2.91 -22.51 -22.02
N ARG A 179 4.08 -22.70 -21.40
CA ARG A 179 4.42 -22.09 -20.11
C ARG A 179 4.36 -20.55 -20.13
N ILE A 180 4.83 -19.91 -21.21
CA ILE A 180 4.79 -18.45 -21.34
C ILE A 180 3.34 -17.97 -21.40
N LEU A 181 2.53 -18.59 -22.29
CA LEU A 181 1.12 -18.21 -22.46
C LEU A 181 0.31 -18.42 -21.17
N PHE A 182 0.46 -19.58 -20.53
CA PHE A 182 -0.24 -19.87 -19.27
C PHE A 182 0.17 -18.93 -18.15
N THR A 183 1.46 -18.63 -18.00
CA THR A 183 1.94 -17.68 -17.00
C THR A 183 1.40 -16.28 -17.27
N PHE A 184 1.37 -15.86 -18.53
CA PHE A 184 0.81 -14.57 -18.95
C PHE A 184 -0.67 -14.47 -18.57
N VAL A 185 -1.49 -15.43 -18.99
CA VAL A 185 -2.94 -15.45 -18.72
C VAL A 185 -3.23 -15.55 -17.23
N ALA A 186 -2.56 -16.47 -16.53
CA ALA A 186 -2.74 -16.66 -15.08
C ALA A 186 -2.41 -15.38 -14.30
N SER A 187 -1.33 -14.69 -14.68
CA SER A 187 -0.92 -13.43 -14.04
C SER A 187 -1.93 -12.31 -14.29
N LEU A 188 -2.46 -12.17 -15.51
CA LEU A 188 -3.49 -11.17 -15.81
C LEU A 188 -4.80 -11.44 -15.05
N VAL A 189 -5.21 -12.71 -14.94
CA VAL A 189 -6.37 -13.11 -14.14
C VAL A 189 -6.15 -12.77 -12.66
N ALA A 190 -4.96 -13.09 -12.12
CA ALA A 190 -4.64 -12.75 -10.73
C ALA A 190 -4.65 -11.24 -10.48
N LEU A 191 -4.09 -10.44 -11.41
CA LEU A 191 -4.13 -8.98 -11.34
C LEU A 191 -5.55 -8.43 -11.41
N ALA A 192 -6.41 -9.01 -12.24
CA ALA A 192 -7.83 -8.64 -12.29
C ALA A 192 -8.53 -8.93 -10.95
N LEU A 193 -8.25 -10.09 -10.35
CA LEU A 193 -8.79 -10.48 -9.06
C LEU A 193 -8.29 -9.56 -7.93
N THR A 194 -6.98 -9.31 -7.84
CA THR A 194 -6.41 -8.43 -6.79
C THR A 194 -6.89 -6.99 -6.96
N GLY A 195 -6.97 -6.48 -8.21
CA GLY A 195 -7.55 -5.18 -8.51
C GLY A 195 -9.03 -5.08 -8.13
N GLY A 196 -9.80 -6.14 -8.38
CA GLY A 196 -11.22 -6.25 -8.00
C GLY A 196 -11.42 -6.32 -6.48
N ILE A 197 -10.64 -7.15 -5.79
CA ILE A 197 -10.65 -7.26 -4.32
C ILE A 197 -10.27 -5.92 -3.68
N GLY A 198 -9.21 -5.26 -4.18
CA GLY A 198 -8.80 -3.96 -3.69
C GLY A 198 -9.86 -2.89 -3.86
N ALA A 199 -10.53 -2.86 -5.01
CA ALA A 199 -11.63 -1.96 -5.27
C ALA A 199 -12.83 -2.23 -4.37
N TYR A 200 -13.22 -3.49 -4.19
CA TYR A 200 -14.31 -3.91 -3.31
C TYR A 200 -14.06 -3.51 -1.84
N LEU A 201 -12.87 -3.82 -1.32
CA LEU A 201 -12.49 -3.47 0.05
C LEU A 201 -12.33 -1.96 0.26
N GLY A 202 -11.93 -1.23 -0.78
CA GLY A 202 -11.85 0.24 -0.81
C GLY A 202 -13.16 0.94 -1.18
N GLN A 203 -14.28 0.20 -1.30
CA GLN A 203 -15.61 0.72 -1.66
C GLN A 203 -15.59 1.62 -2.92
N SER A 204 -14.75 1.27 -3.90
CA SER A 204 -14.58 2.01 -5.15
C SER A 204 -15.13 1.25 -6.37
N PRO A 205 -15.46 1.94 -7.49
CA PRO A 205 -15.89 1.27 -8.71
C PRO A 205 -14.84 0.28 -9.22
N ILE A 206 -15.24 -1.00 -9.38
CA ILE A 206 -14.32 -2.14 -9.62
C ILE A 206 -13.62 -2.04 -10.99
N LEU A 207 -14.31 -1.61 -12.03
CA LEU A 207 -13.82 -1.70 -13.41
C LEU A 207 -12.52 -0.92 -13.66
N ARG A 208 -12.44 0.32 -13.16
CA ARG A 208 -11.26 1.18 -13.39
C ARG A 208 -9.97 0.64 -12.75
N PRO A 209 -9.95 0.24 -11.46
CA PRO A 209 -8.78 -0.39 -10.85
C PRO A 209 -8.38 -1.68 -11.56
N VAL A 210 -9.33 -2.55 -11.90
CA VAL A 210 -9.06 -3.80 -12.62
C VAL A 210 -8.40 -3.52 -13.97
N LEU A 211 -8.97 -2.64 -14.79
CA LEU A 211 -8.40 -2.29 -16.10
C LEU A 211 -7.00 -1.67 -15.97
N ARG A 212 -6.80 -0.80 -14.99
CA ARG A 212 -5.49 -0.17 -14.77
C ARG A 212 -4.40 -1.18 -14.41
N VAL A 213 -4.69 -2.09 -13.48
CA VAL A 213 -3.71 -3.07 -13.00
C VAL A 213 -3.42 -4.13 -14.08
N THR A 214 -4.46 -4.65 -14.74
CA THR A 214 -4.29 -5.64 -15.81
C THR A 214 -3.60 -5.06 -17.04
N ALA A 215 -3.92 -3.83 -17.46
CA ALA A 215 -3.24 -3.19 -18.57
C ALA A 215 -1.75 -2.92 -18.27
N GLY A 216 -1.44 -2.43 -17.05
CA GLY A 216 -0.06 -2.25 -16.60
C GLY A 216 0.72 -3.56 -16.56
N GLY A 217 0.12 -4.62 -16.02
CA GLY A 217 0.70 -5.96 -15.99
C GLY A 217 0.92 -6.54 -17.40
N ALA A 218 -0.07 -6.41 -18.28
CA ALA A 218 0.06 -6.86 -19.68
C ALA A 218 1.20 -6.15 -20.40
N LEU A 219 1.36 -4.84 -20.21
CA LEU A 219 2.45 -4.07 -20.78
C LEU A 219 3.81 -4.53 -20.25
N ALA A 220 3.94 -4.69 -18.93
CA ALA A 220 5.18 -5.17 -18.32
C ALA A 220 5.59 -6.54 -18.85
N LEU A 221 4.65 -7.49 -18.89
CA LEU A 221 4.88 -8.84 -19.42
C LEU A 221 5.24 -8.84 -20.91
N ALA A 222 4.57 -8.03 -21.74
CA ALA A 222 4.85 -7.92 -23.15
C ALA A 222 6.25 -7.35 -23.42
N LEU A 223 6.63 -6.30 -22.66
CA LEU A 223 7.95 -5.68 -22.80
C LEU A 223 9.07 -6.66 -22.40
N THR A 224 8.93 -7.32 -21.26
CA THR A 224 9.95 -8.26 -20.78
C THR A 224 10.05 -9.51 -21.67
N TRP A 225 8.92 -10.03 -22.16
CA TRP A 225 8.91 -11.08 -23.18
C TRP A 225 9.64 -10.65 -24.45
N GLY A 226 9.34 -9.46 -24.97
CA GLY A 226 9.98 -8.92 -26.18
C GLY A 226 11.50 -8.76 -26.03
N ILE A 227 11.94 -8.21 -24.88
CA ILE A 227 13.38 -8.09 -24.57
C ILE A 227 14.02 -9.47 -24.46
N GLY A 228 13.39 -10.42 -23.76
CA GLY A 228 13.88 -11.78 -23.64
C GLY A 228 14.05 -12.47 -24.99
N ALA A 229 13.05 -12.37 -25.87
CA ALA A 229 13.10 -12.93 -27.24
C ALA A 229 14.22 -12.32 -28.08
N LEU A 230 14.43 -10.99 -27.99
CA LEU A 230 15.52 -10.31 -28.70
C LEU A 230 16.92 -10.77 -28.21
N LEU A 231 17.08 -10.91 -26.89
CA LEU A 231 18.35 -11.36 -26.31
C LEU A 231 18.61 -12.83 -26.64
N GLY A 232 17.59 -13.68 -26.57
CA GLY A 232 17.70 -15.12 -26.90
C GLY A 232 18.06 -15.38 -28.36
N SER A 233 17.53 -14.58 -29.29
CA SER A 233 17.89 -14.69 -30.72
C SER A 233 19.35 -14.34 -31.03
N ASN A 234 19.96 -13.45 -30.21
CA ASN A 234 21.36 -13.03 -30.40
C ASN A 234 22.37 -13.96 -29.73
N THR A 235 21.96 -14.82 -28.82
CA THR A 235 22.85 -15.79 -28.14
C THR A 235 22.94 -17.15 -28.85
N SER A 236 22.17 -17.36 -29.91
CA SER A 236 22.19 -18.59 -30.75
C SER A 236 23.15 -18.49 -31.95
N LEU A 237 24.03 -17.50 -31.98
CA LEU A 237 25.15 -17.36 -32.93
C LEU A 237 26.46 -17.78 -32.26
#